data_0c656c55eb92d6dd27fe1d544c3e1721
#
_entry.id   0c656c55eb92d6dd27fe1d544c3e1721
#
_cell.length_a   1.000
_cell.length_b   1.000
_cell.length_c   1.000
_cell.angle_alpha   90.00
_cell.angle_beta   90.00
_cell.angle_gamma   90.00
#
_symmetry.space_group_name_H-M   'P 1'
#
loop_
_entity.id
_entity.type
_entity.pdbx_description
1 polymer ?
#
loop_
_entity_poly.entity_id
_entity_poly.type
_entity_poly.pdbx_seq_one_letter_code
_entity_poly.pdbx_strand_id
1 'polypeptide(L)'
;MTLAGRKPKDEGQKVTRHELTHDWTEVENVPYDGPRPELALDAGTARWWDALSRMPHCALWTPSQWMFAVDTAWLHQAFENGATNLAGEIRIREKTLGTTMDALRDLRIRYVDRTEPVVAIDDSRMADFDAARRKRLTGAE
;
A
#
# COMPACT_ATOMS: atom_id res chain seq x y z
N MET A 1 4.00 -36.01 35.25
CA MET A 1 3.68 -36.50 33.89
C MET A 1 3.62 -35.32 32.96
N THR A 2 4.62 -35.14 32.15
CA THR A 2 4.66 -34.09 31.13
C THR A 2 3.91 -34.59 29.89
N LEU A 3 2.78 -33.96 29.58
CA LEU A 3 2.04 -34.21 28.35
C LEU A 3 2.91 -33.66 27.18
N ALA A 4 3.63 -34.55 26.52
CA ALA A 4 4.32 -34.19 25.28
C ALA A 4 3.28 -33.89 24.19
N GLY A 5 3.12 -32.63 23.83
CA GLY A 5 2.31 -32.24 22.70
C GLY A 5 2.82 -32.90 21.41
N ARG A 6 1.90 -33.10 20.46
CA ARG A 6 2.22 -33.64 19.13
C ARG A 6 3.30 -32.78 18.44
N LYS A 7 4.36 -33.41 17.95
CA LYS A 7 5.41 -32.70 17.21
C LYS A 7 4.81 -31.89 16.05
N PRO A 8 5.32 -30.68 15.79
CA PRO A 8 4.93 -29.91 14.61
C PRO A 8 5.14 -30.75 13.34
N LYS A 9 4.22 -30.64 12.40
CA LYS A 9 4.39 -31.27 11.09
C LYS A 9 5.49 -30.56 10.32
N ASP A 10 6.29 -31.33 9.56
CA ASP A 10 7.28 -30.77 8.63
C ASP A 10 6.62 -29.84 7.61
N GLU A 11 7.34 -28.81 7.14
CA GLU A 11 6.79 -27.78 6.25
C GLU A 11 6.13 -28.34 4.99
N GLY A 12 6.66 -29.41 4.43
CA GLY A 12 6.07 -30.11 3.28
C GLY A 12 4.77 -30.88 3.57
N GLN A 13 4.38 -31.04 4.85
CA GLN A 13 3.15 -31.72 5.28
C GLN A 13 2.05 -30.77 5.79
N LYS A 14 2.35 -29.46 5.76
CA LYS A 14 1.34 -28.43 6.06
C LYS A 14 0.43 -28.26 4.84
N VAL A 15 -0.72 -28.93 4.86
CA VAL A 15 -1.78 -28.64 3.87
C VAL A 15 -2.40 -27.32 4.27
N THR A 16 -1.92 -26.23 3.69
CA THR A 16 -2.58 -24.94 3.80
C THR A 16 -3.79 -24.98 2.88
N ARG A 17 -4.98 -25.09 3.44
CA ARG A 17 -6.26 -25.20 2.69
C ARG A 17 -6.60 -23.94 1.89
N HIS A 18 -5.92 -22.85 2.13
CA HIS A 18 -6.04 -21.59 1.39
C HIS A 18 -4.65 -21.00 1.24
N GLU A 19 -4.09 -21.08 0.05
CA GLU A 19 -3.13 -20.07 -0.36
C GLU A 19 -3.89 -18.75 -0.37
N LEU A 20 -3.48 -17.84 0.50
CA LEU A 20 -3.98 -16.47 0.50
C LEU A 20 -3.36 -15.76 -0.71
N THR A 21 -3.90 -16.05 -1.89
CA THR A 21 -3.59 -15.36 -3.15
C THR A 21 -4.22 -13.97 -3.19
N HIS A 22 -4.07 -13.21 -2.12
CA HIS A 22 -4.43 -11.80 -2.17
C HIS A 22 -3.15 -11.00 -2.36
N ASP A 23 -2.88 -10.66 -3.60
CA ASP A 23 -1.77 -9.82 -3.95
C ASP A 23 -1.93 -8.42 -3.36
N TRP A 24 -0.80 -7.82 -2.99
CA TRP A 24 -0.77 -6.43 -2.57
C TRP A 24 -0.98 -5.52 -3.77
N THR A 25 -1.79 -4.48 -3.58
CA THR A 25 -1.87 -3.40 -4.54
C THR A 25 -0.70 -2.45 -4.27
N GLU A 26 0.23 -2.39 -5.21
CA GLU A 26 1.37 -1.47 -5.15
C GLU A 26 0.98 -0.11 -5.70
N VAL A 27 1.27 0.93 -4.93
CA VAL A 27 1.04 2.32 -5.32
C VAL A 27 2.37 3.05 -5.20
N GLU A 28 2.72 3.82 -6.20
CA GLU A 28 3.93 4.64 -6.17
C GLU A 28 3.86 5.63 -5.00
N ASN A 29 4.95 5.72 -4.22
CA ASN A 29 5.03 6.58 -3.04
C ASN A 29 5.24 8.05 -3.42
N VAL A 30 4.29 8.61 -4.16
CA VAL A 30 4.25 10.02 -4.53
C VAL A 30 2.91 10.62 -4.11
N PRO A 31 2.87 11.86 -3.64
CA PRO A 31 1.61 12.53 -3.33
C PRO A 31 0.67 12.53 -4.55
N TYR A 32 -0.61 12.24 -4.29
CA TYR A 32 -1.62 12.36 -5.33
C TYR A 32 -1.80 13.84 -5.75
N ASP A 33 -1.70 14.10 -7.02
CA ASP A 33 -1.81 15.43 -7.65
C ASP A 33 -2.95 15.52 -8.68
N GLY A 34 -3.73 14.45 -8.82
CA GLY A 34 -4.88 14.40 -9.72
C GLY A 34 -6.07 15.25 -9.28
N PRO A 35 -7.16 15.21 -10.05
CA PRO A 35 -8.38 15.94 -9.72
C PRO A 35 -8.94 15.52 -8.37
N ARG A 36 -9.28 16.51 -7.53
CA ARG A 36 -9.87 16.29 -6.21
C ARG A 36 -10.96 17.36 -5.95
N PRO A 37 -11.99 17.04 -5.15
CA PRO A 37 -13.01 18.01 -4.79
C PRO A 37 -12.44 19.23 -4.04
N GLU A 38 -12.83 20.40 -4.44
CA GLU A 38 -12.55 21.63 -3.71
C GLU A 38 -13.63 21.85 -2.65
N LEU A 39 -13.23 22.02 -1.41
CA LEU A 39 -14.13 22.18 -0.28
C LEU A 39 -13.80 23.48 0.48
N ALA A 40 -14.83 24.25 0.81
CA ALA A 40 -14.71 25.44 1.67
C ALA A 40 -14.75 24.99 3.14
N LEU A 41 -13.59 24.65 3.69
CA LEU A 41 -13.40 24.10 5.02
C LEU A 41 -12.69 25.09 5.96
N ASP A 42 -12.96 24.98 7.25
CA ASP A 42 -12.20 25.70 8.27
C ASP A 42 -10.74 25.24 8.32
N ALA A 43 -9.84 26.09 8.79
CA ALA A 43 -8.40 25.88 8.70
C ALA A 43 -7.91 24.52 9.25
N GLY A 44 -8.51 24.02 10.35
CA GLY A 44 -8.18 22.70 10.92
C GLY A 44 -8.52 21.56 9.98
N THR A 45 -9.76 21.55 9.53
CA THR A 45 -10.27 20.53 8.60
C THR A 45 -9.64 20.66 7.21
N ALA A 46 -9.33 21.87 6.76
CA ALA A 46 -8.63 22.08 5.49
C ALA A 46 -7.25 21.42 5.47
N ARG A 47 -6.49 21.50 6.57
CA ARG A 47 -5.21 20.80 6.70
C ARG A 47 -5.38 19.28 6.69
N TRP A 48 -6.38 18.78 7.42
CA TRP A 48 -6.70 17.36 7.43
C TRP A 48 -7.10 16.88 6.01
N TRP A 49 -7.94 17.64 5.32
CA TRP A 49 -8.37 17.35 3.94
C TRP A 49 -7.20 17.33 2.96
N ASP A 50 -6.30 18.33 3.06
CA ASP A 50 -5.13 18.38 2.19
C ASP A 50 -4.22 17.18 2.42
N ALA A 51 -3.99 16.77 3.66
CA ALA A 51 -3.21 15.58 3.98
C ALA A 51 -3.86 14.29 3.45
N LEU A 52 -5.18 14.10 3.69
CA LEU A 52 -5.92 12.92 3.23
C LEU A 52 -5.95 12.84 1.70
N SER A 53 -6.38 13.92 1.06
CA SER A 53 -6.63 13.94 -0.40
C SER A 53 -5.37 13.91 -1.26
N ARG A 54 -4.19 13.97 -0.62
CA ARG A 54 -2.87 13.81 -1.27
C ARG A 54 -2.21 12.48 -0.98
N MET A 55 -2.85 11.58 -0.24
CA MET A 55 -2.27 10.25 -0.03
C MET A 55 -2.12 9.51 -1.36
N PRO A 56 -1.01 8.80 -1.59
CA PRO A 56 -0.73 8.14 -2.87
C PRO A 56 -1.87 7.25 -3.38
N HIS A 57 -2.53 6.53 -2.49
CA HIS A 57 -3.61 5.61 -2.85
C HIS A 57 -4.92 6.29 -3.26
N CYS A 58 -5.03 7.62 -3.12
CA CYS A 58 -6.16 8.37 -3.69
C CYS A 58 -6.25 8.21 -5.21
N ALA A 59 -5.15 7.85 -5.88
CA ALA A 59 -5.13 7.49 -7.29
C ALA A 59 -6.04 6.29 -7.64
N LEU A 60 -6.34 5.45 -6.66
CA LEU A 60 -7.21 4.29 -6.83
C LEU A 60 -8.69 4.60 -6.54
N TRP A 61 -9.00 5.77 -6.02
CA TRP A 61 -10.34 6.09 -5.58
C TRP A 61 -11.31 6.30 -6.73
N THR A 62 -12.44 5.64 -6.63
CA THR A 62 -13.60 5.85 -7.48
C THR A 62 -14.35 7.13 -7.09
N PRO A 63 -15.26 7.65 -7.94
CA PRO A 63 -16.13 8.77 -7.57
C PRO A 63 -16.87 8.56 -6.25
N SER A 64 -17.33 7.34 -5.97
CA SER A 64 -18.03 7.01 -4.72
C SER A 64 -17.13 7.12 -3.49
N GLN A 65 -15.86 6.74 -3.62
CA GLN A 65 -14.88 6.88 -2.52
C GLN A 65 -14.53 8.35 -2.28
N TRP A 66 -14.43 9.15 -3.33
CA TRP A 66 -14.28 10.60 -3.20
C TRP A 66 -15.49 11.24 -2.49
N MET A 67 -16.72 10.84 -2.82
CA MET A 67 -17.90 11.32 -2.11
C MET A 67 -17.89 10.93 -0.63
N PHE A 68 -17.52 9.68 -0.32
CA PHE A 68 -17.38 9.24 1.06
C PHE A 68 -16.30 10.02 1.83
N ALA A 69 -15.19 10.36 1.18
CA ALA A 69 -14.16 11.20 1.76
C ALA A 69 -14.65 12.64 2.01
N VAL A 70 -15.42 13.21 1.08
CA VAL A 70 -16.07 14.54 1.25
C VAL A 70 -17.01 14.55 2.44
N ASP A 71 -17.90 13.55 2.54
CA ASP A 71 -18.80 13.42 3.70
C ASP A 71 -18.02 13.31 5.01
N THR A 72 -16.88 12.63 4.99
CA THR A 72 -16.00 12.52 6.15
C THR A 72 -15.37 13.87 6.50
N ALA A 73 -15.01 14.69 5.52
CA ALA A 73 -14.49 16.04 5.76
C ALA A 73 -15.53 16.94 6.47
N TRP A 74 -16.79 16.86 6.09
CA TRP A 74 -17.86 17.61 6.78
C TRP A 74 -18.10 17.12 8.21
N LEU A 75 -18.01 15.81 8.46
CA LEU A 75 -18.06 15.29 9.84
C LEU A 75 -16.85 15.74 10.65
N HIS A 76 -15.66 15.76 10.06
CA HIS A 76 -14.46 16.26 10.70
C HIS A 76 -14.59 17.74 11.05
N GLN A 77 -15.16 18.55 10.17
CA GLN A 77 -15.42 19.95 10.46
C GLN A 77 -16.41 20.14 11.62
N ALA A 78 -17.48 19.36 11.67
CA ALA A 78 -18.41 19.41 12.79
C ALA A 78 -17.73 18.98 14.10
N PHE A 79 -16.84 17.99 14.05
CA PHE A 79 -16.03 17.57 15.20
C PHE A 79 -15.10 18.71 15.70
N GLU A 80 -14.36 19.35 14.80
CA GLU A 80 -13.50 20.50 15.13
C GLU A 80 -14.31 21.65 15.75
N ASN A 81 -15.56 21.80 15.36
CA ASN A 81 -16.51 22.80 15.90
C ASN A 81 -17.25 22.32 17.16
N GLY A 82 -16.82 21.24 17.79
CA GLY A 82 -17.28 20.80 19.11
C GLY A 82 -18.21 19.58 19.13
N ALA A 83 -18.55 18.98 18.01
CA ALA A 83 -19.35 17.75 17.97
C ALA A 83 -18.49 16.51 18.32
N THR A 84 -18.00 16.44 19.56
CA THR A 84 -17.05 15.41 20.03
C THR A 84 -17.60 13.97 19.97
N ASN A 85 -18.92 13.81 19.94
CA ASN A 85 -19.58 12.52 19.76
C ASN A 85 -19.29 11.87 18.38
N LEU A 86 -18.80 12.65 17.41
CA LEU A 86 -18.44 12.15 16.07
C LEU A 86 -17.07 11.48 16.01
N ALA A 87 -16.24 11.58 17.04
CA ALA A 87 -14.88 11.06 17.04
C ALA A 87 -14.80 9.56 16.68
N GLY A 88 -15.76 8.75 17.17
CA GLY A 88 -15.85 7.33 16.88
C GLY A 88 -16.13 7.04 15.40
N GLU A 89 -17.10 7.76 14.83
CA GLU A 89 -17.47 7.62 13.42
C GLU A 89 -16.33 8.07 12.51
N ILE A 90 -15.69 9.20 12.79
CA ILE A 90 -14.54 9.69 12.01
C ILE A 90 -13.43 8.65 11.99
N ARG A 91 -13.07 8.08 13.14
CA ARG A 91 -12.03 7.04 13.22
C ARG A 91 -12.35 5.81 12.36
N ILE A 92 -13.62 5.39 12.32
CA ILE A 92 -14.06 4.27 11.49
C ILE A 92 -13.92 4.62 10.01
N ARG A 93 -14.32 5.83 9.63
CA ARG A 93 -14.22 6.31 8.25
C ARG A 93 -12.79 6.50 7.80
N GLU A 94 -11.94 7.04 8.65
CA GLU A 94 -10.50 7.16 8.40
C GLU A 94 -9.86 5.79 8.15
N LYS A 95 -10.23 4.78 8.93
CA LYS A 95 -9.79 3.41 8.69
C LYS A 95 -10.24 2.91 7.31
N THR A 96 -11.48 3.19 6.92
CA THR A 96 -12.01 2.81 5.60
C THR A 96 -11.29 3.54 4.46
N LEU A 97 -10.91 4.79 4.68
CA LEU A 97 -10.17 5.61 3.72
C LEU A 97 -8.66 5.27 3.65
N GLY A 98 -8.15 4.50 4.60
CA GLY A 98 -6.75 4.07 4.57
C GLY A 98 -5.77 5.12 5.12
N THR A 99 -6.15 5.88 6.14
CA THR A 99 -5.31 6.97 6.68
C THR A 99 -4.17 6.49 7.58
N THR A 100 -4.20 5.25 8.04
CA THR A 100 -3.19 4.70 8.94
C THR A 100 -2.46 3.52 8.31
N MET A 101 -1.25 3.22 8.81
CA MET A 101 -0.46 2.07 8.35
C MET A 101 -1.22 0.75 8.50
N ASP A 102 -1.96 0.58 9.61
CA ASP A 102 -2.78 -0.61 9.83
C ASP A 102 -3.94 -0.68 8.83
N ALA A 103 -4.56 0.44 8.53
CA ALA A 103 -5.64 0.51 7.55
C ALA A 103 -5.13 0.18 6.13
N LEU A 104 -3.97 0.69 5.73
CA LEU A 104 -3.34 0.35 4.45
C LEU A 104 -3.03 -1.15 4.36
N ARG A 105 -2.53 -1.74 5.47
CA ARG A 105 -2.28 -3.19 5.54
C ARG A 105 -3.57 -3.99 5.40
N ASP A 106 -4.66 -3.59 6.09
CA ASP A 106 -5.97 -4.24 6.01
C ASP A 106 -6.55 -4.14 4.57
N LEU A 107 -6.35 -3.01 3.90
CA LEU A 107 -6.73 -2.78 2.50
C LEU A 107 -5.76 -3.42 1.50
N ARG A 108 -4.66 -4.02 1.96
CA ARG A 108 -3.58 -4.60 1.14
C ARG A 108 -2.98 -3.61 0.14
N ILE A 109 -2.82 -2.38 0.58
CA ILE A 109 -2.15 -1.33 -0.18
C ILE A 109 -0.76 -1.14 0.41
N ARG A 110 0.26 -1.09 -0.43
CA ARG A 110 1.61 -0.70 -0.02
C ARG A 110 2.17 0.36 -0.96
N TYR A 111 2.87 1.30 -0.38
CA TYR A 111 3.61 2.28 -1.15
C TYR A 111 4.97 1.74 -1.52
N VAL A 112 5.35 1.92 -2.78
CA VAL A 112 6.64 1.50 -3.32
C VAL A 112 7.34 2.72 -3.89
N ASP A 113 8.58 2.91 -3.52
CA ASP A 113 9.41 3.89 -4.19
C ASP A 113 9.76 3.32 -5.57
N ARG A 114 9.51 4.11 -6.62
CA ARG A 114 9.92 3.74 -7.95
C ARG A 114 11.45 3.73 -7.96
N THR A 115 12.03 2.59 -7.70
CA THR A 115 13.44 2.38 -7.96
C THR A 115 13.66 2.74 -9.44
N GLU A 116 14.66 3.57 -9.71
CA GLU A 116 15.13 3.87 -11.06
C GLU A 116 15.06 2.59 -11.91
N PRO A 117 14.59 2.65 -13.18
CA PRO A 117 14.46 1.47 -13.99
C PRO A 117 15.76 0.70 -13.86
N VAL A 118 15.68 -0.57 -13.42
CA VAL A 118 16.82 -1.48 -13.50
C VAL A 118 17.34 -1.30 -14.91
N VAL A 119 18.49 -0.66 -15.05
CA VAL A 119 19.15 -0.47 -16.34
C VAL A 119 19.14 -1.86 -16.94
N ALA A 120 18.38 -2.04 -18.01
CA ALA A 120 18.29 -3.31 -18.68
C ALA A 120 19.73 -3.80 -18.84
N ILE A 121 20.06 -4.93 -18.23
CA ILE A 121 21.41 -5.50 -18.35
C ILE A 121 21.61 -5.61 -19.83
N ASP A 122 22.50 -4.77 -20.35
CA ASP A 122 22.79 -4.68 -21.77
C ASP A 122 23.07 -6.12 -22.25
N ASP A 123 22.25 -6.60 -23.19
CA ASP A 123 22.40 -7.96 -23.73
C ASP A 123 23.82 -8.24 -24.21
N SER A 124 24.59 -7.19 -24.58
CA SER A 124 26.00 -7.27 -24.89
C SER A 124 26.85 -7.76 -23.72
N ARG A 125 26.55 -7.33 -22.48
CA ARG A 125 27.25 -7.78 -21.26
C ARG A 125 26.95 -9.25 -20.93
N MET A 126 25.71 -9.68 -21.18
CA MET A 126 25.36 -11.10 -21.02
C MET A 126 26.07 -11.96 -22.05
N ALA A 127 26.15 -11.51 -23.30
CA ALA A 127 26.88 -12.22 -24.37
C ALA A 127 28.39 -12.32 -24.06
N ASP A 128 28.99 -11.25 -23.53
CA ASP A 128 30.40 -11.26 -23.12
C ASP A 128 30.67 -12.21 -21.94
N PHE A 129 29.74 -12.25 -20.97
CA PHE A 129 29.82 -13.17 -19.83
C PHE A 129 29.70 -14.62 -20.25
N ASP A 130 28.80 -14.93 -21.17
CA ASP A 130 28.61 -16.26 -21.73
C ASP A 130 29.79 -16.67 -22.62
N ALA A 131 30.37 -15.76 -23.39
CA ALA A 131 31.57 -16.00 -24.17
C ALA A 131 32.76 -16.30 -23.25
N ALA A 132 32.96 -15.53 -22.19
CA ALA A 132 34.02 -15.75 -21.21
C ALA A 132 33.85 -17.07 -20.45
N ARG A 133 32.63 -17.47 -20.14
CA ARG A 133 32.27 -18.73 -19.49
C ARG A 133 32.57 -19.90 -20.41
N ARG A 134 32.18 -19.85 -21.70
CA ARG A 134 32.46 -20.89 -22.71
C ARG A 134 33.97 -21.07 -22.86
N LYS A 135 34.74 -20.00 -22.97
CA LYS A 135 36.19 -20.04 -23.10
C LYS A 135 36.85 -20.76 -21.91
N ARG A 136 36.37 -20.56 -20.69
CA ARG A 136 36.86 -21.27 -19.50
C ARG A 136 36.49 -22.75 -19.47
N LEU A 137 35.33 -23.12 -19.99
CA LEU A 137 34.85 -24.50 -20.00
C LEU A 137 35.48 -25.33 -21.13
N THR A 138 35.87 -24.71 -22.23
CA THR A 138 36.45 -25.44 -23.42
C THR A 138 37.97 -25.50 -23.37
N GLY A 139 38.64 -24.86 -22.40
CA GLY A 139 40.10 -24.95 -22.24
C GLY A 139 40.89 -24.50 -23.48
N ALA A 140 40.28 -23.70 -24.36
CA ALA A 140 40.97 -23.17 -25.54
C ALA A 140 41.86 -21.99 -25.13
N GLU A 141 43.16 -22.24 -25.11
CA GLU A 141 44.19 -21.21 -25.14
C GLU A 141 44.15 -20.44 -26.45
#